data_4f0d844fa7c9a81e49d31f9128332b06
#
_entry.id   4f0d844fa7c9a81e49d31f9128332b06
#
_cell.length_a   1.000
_cell.length_b   1.000
_cell.length_c   1.000
_cell.angle_alpha   90.00
_cell.angle_beta   90.00
_cell.angle_gamma   90.00
#
_symmetry.space_group_name_H-M   'P 1'
#
loop_
_entity.id
_entity.type
_entity.pdbx_description
1 polymer ?
#
loop_
_entity_poly.entity_id
_entity_poly.type
_entity_poly.pdbx_seq_one_letter_code
_entity_poly.pdbx_strand_id
1 'polypeptide(L)'
;MNIDIQKIQSKVAQCILSECPAAAECLRQIVRQNCDPKLERITIINPDTIQPGEHGCQFFKSTEAATFGKGFRHFLEQLTVKQYGIARAVLLSHFNGRSQYSRYLNGILLISPDRHKHIAAALKSVGIDHDFVCDDYVTSI
;
A
#
# COMPACT_ATOMS: atom_id res chain seq x y z
N MET A 1 -14.39 -13.80 -0.02
CA MET A 1 -13.62 -12.67 -0.59
C MET A 1 -13.54 -12.85 -2.10
N ASN A 2 -14.09 -11.92 -2.86
CA ASN A 2 -14.03 -11.98 -4.32
C ASN A 2 -12.79 -11.25 -4.82
N ILE A 3 -11.76 -12.02 -5.16
CA ILE A 3 -10.57 -11.51 -5.80
C ILE A 3 -10.71 -11.75 -7.30
N ASP A 4 -10.65 -10.68 -8.08
CA ASP A 4 -10.68 -10.81 -9.53
C ASP A 4 -9.26 -11.11 -10.03
N ILE A 5 -8.96 -12.39 -10.17
CA ILE A 5 -7.63 -12.87 -10.57
C ILE A 5 -7.23 -12.31 -11.95
N GLN A 6 -8.18 -12.20 -12.87
CA GLN A 6 -7.87 -11.69 -14.21
C GLN A 6 -7.34 -10.27 -14.21
N LYS A 7 -7.82 -9.45 -13.26
CA LYS A 7 -7.35 -8.05 -13.15
C LYS A 7 -5.97 -7.92 -12.54
N ILE A 8 -5.58 -8.84 -11.66
CA ILE A 8 -4.34 -8.74 -10.90
C ILE A 8 -3.23 -9.67 -11.37
N GLN A 9 -3.54 -10.69 -12.20
CA GLN A 9 -2.57 -11.71 -12.61
C GLN A 9 -1.34 -11.13 -13.32
N SER A 10 -1.48 -10.00 -14.01
CA SER A 10 -0.36 -9.32 -14.68
C SER A 10 0.41 -8.38 -13.76
N LYS A 11 -0.15 -8.05 -12.59
CA LYS A 11 0.42 -7.09 -11.64
C LYS A 11 1.13 -7.75 -10.48
N VAL A 12 0.82 -9.00 -10.20
CA VAL A 12 1.35 -9.74 -9.05
C VAL A 12 2.31 -10.81 -9.55
N ALA A 13 3.58 -10.73 -9.13
CA ALA A 13 4.54 -11.80 -9.39
C ALA A 13 4.08 -13.07 -8.68
N GLN A 14 4.02 -14.18 -9.40
CA GLN A 14 3.50 -15.45 -8.91
C GLN A 14 4.57 -16.23 -8.17
N CYS A 15 4.15 -17.10 -7.25
CA CYS A 15 5.04 -18.00 -6.53
C CYS A 15 4.76 -19.45 -6.97
N ILE A 16 5.82 -20.17 -7.36
CA ILE A 16 5.69 -21.57 -7.81
C ILE A 16 5.90 -22.59 -6.70
N LEU A 17 6.24 -22.16 -5.49
CA LEU A 17 6.45 -23.05 -4.35
C LEU A 17 5.12 -23.44 -3.69
N SER A 18 4.47 -24.49 -4.23
CA SER A 18 3.19 -24.99 -3.70
C SER A 18 3.30 -25.61 -2.31
N GLU A 19 4.52 -25.98 -1.88
CA GLU A 19 4.78 -26.62 -0.58
C GLU A 19 4.92 -25.61 0.57
N CYS A 20 4.85 -24.30 0.27
CA CYS A 20 4.94 -23.27 1.31
C CYS A 20 3.79 -23.43 2.33
N PRO A 21 4.09 -23.40 3.65
CA PRO A 21 3.03 -23.48 4.66
C PRO A 21 1.96 -22.42 4.57
N ALA A 22 2.29 -21.25 4.05
CA ALA A 22 1.36 -20.13 3.88
C ALA A 22 0.75 -20.06 2.47
N ALA A 23 0.89 -21.08 1.63
CA ALA A 23 0.44 -21.06 0.23
C ALA A 23 -1.05 -20.75 0.09
N ALA A 24 -1.89 -21.28 0.99
CA ALA A 24 -3.34 -21.06 0.94
C ALA A 24 -3.73 -19.60 1.22
N GLU A 25 -2.92 -18.86 1.92
CA GLU A 25 -3.18 -17.48 2.34
C GLU A 25 -2.37 -16.45 1.55
N CYS A 26 -1.42 -16.90 0.75
CA CYS A 26 -0.54 -16.01 -0.02
C CYS A 26 -1.15 -15.69 -1.38
N LEU A 27 -1.36 -14.40 -1.67
CA LEU A 27 -1.94 -13.95 -2.93
C LEU A 27 -1.10 -14.42 -4.14
N ARG A 28 0.21 -14.47 -4.02
CA ARG A 28 1.10 -14.92 -5.11
C ARG A 28 0.84 -16.36 -5.51
N GLN A 29 0.58 -17.23 -4.53
CA GLN A 29 0.21 -18.63 -4.78
C GLN A 29 -1.19 -18.75 -5.34
N ILE A 30 -2.14 -17.99 -4.81
CA ILE A 30 -3.54 -18.00 -5.27
C ILE A 30 -3.60 -17.57 -6.74
N VAL A 31 -2.88 -16.53 -7.12
CA VAL A 31 -2.79 -16.07 -8.51
C VAL A 31 -2.18 -17.18 -9.39
N ARG A 32 -1.10 -17.83 -8.92
CA ARG A 32 -0.46 -18.93 -9.67
C ARG A 32 -1.43 -20.08 -9.97
N GLN A 33 -2.24 -20.45 -9.00
CA GLN A 33 -3.18 -21.56 -9.15
C GLN A 33 -4.40 -21.23 -10.00
N ASN A 34 -4.76 -19.95 -10.10
CA ASN A 34 -6.00 -19.52 -10.76
C ASN A 34 -5.78 -18.62 -11.98
N CYS A 35 -4.54 -18.40 -12.40
CA CYS A 35 -4.29 -17.57 -13.57
C CYS A 35 -4.71 -18.25 -14.87
N ASP A 36 -4.91 -17.45 -15.92
CA ASP A 36 -5.30 -17.95 -17.23
C ASP A 36 -4.17 -18.83 -17.79
N PRO A 37 -4.44 -20.11 -18.10
CA PRO A 37 -3.42 -21.01 -18.67
C PRO A 37 -2.96 -20.61 -20.07
N LYS A 38 -3.67 -19.71 -20.72
CA LYS A 38 -3.32 -19.21 -22.07
C LYS A 38 -2.30 -18.08 -22.06
N LEU A 39 -1.91 -17.59 -20.87
CA LEU A 39 -0.89 -16.54 -20.77
C LEU A 39 0.47 -17.06 -21.28
N GLU A 40 1.01 -16.38 -22.27
CA GLU A 40 2.30 -16.74 -22.86
C GLU A 40 3.47 -16.38 -21.93
N ARG A 41 3.30 -15.36 -21.09
CA ARG A 41 4.33 -14.87 -20.18
C ARG A 41 3.74 -14.57 -18.82
N ILE A 42 4.48 -14.97 -17.80
CA ILE A 42 4.16 -14.65 -16.39
C ILE A 42 5.43 -14.19 -15.69
N THR A 43 5.26 -13.38 -14.66
CA THR A 43 6.36 -13.01 -13.76
C THR A 43 6.29 -13.90 -12.53
N ILE A 44 7.40 -14.52 -12.18
CA ILE A 44 7.50 -15.35 -10.97
C ILE A 44 8.58 -14.80 -10.03
N ILE A 45 8.42 -15.08 -8.75
CA ILE A 45 9.48 -14.87 -7.76
C ILE A 45 10.53 -15.95 -7.98
N ASN A 46 11.81 -15.57 -7.99
CA ASN A 46 12.91 -16.55 -8.12
C ASN A 46 12.86 -17.52 -6.94
N PRO A 47 12.58 -18.82 -7.19
CA PRO A 47 12.43 -19.80 -6.11
C PRO A 47 13.71 -20.03 -5.30
N ASP A 48 14.88 -19.77 -5.88
CA ASP A 48 16.16 -19.93 -5.19
C ASP A 48 16.37 -18.89 -4.08
N THR A 49 15.65 -17.76 -4.13
CA THR A 49 15.74 -16.71 -3.13
C THR A 49 14.69 -16.82 -2.03
N ILE A 50 13.72 -17.72 -2.19
CA ILE A 50 12.62 -17.86 -1.22
C ILE A 50 13.11 -18.60 0.03
N GLN A 51 12.84 -18.01 1.20
CA GLN A 51 13.12 -18.61 2.49
C GLN A 51 11.79 -18.91 3.19
N PRO A 52 11.19 -20.09 2.97
CA PRO A 52 9.91 -20.43 3.56
C PRO A 52 9.97 -20.45 5.08
N GLY A 53 8.95 -19.87 5.71
CA GLY A 53 8.78 -19.87 7.15
C GLY A 53 7.37 -20.30 7.50
N GLU A 54 7.12 -20.50 8.80
CA GLU A 54 5.83 -20.96 9.32
C GLU A 54 4.67 -20.02 8.93
N HIS A 55 4.95 -18.71 8.87
CA HIS A 55 3.97 -17.68 8.55
C HIS A 55 4.16 -17.08 7.16
N GLY A 56 4.91 -17.75 6.30
CA GLY A 56 5.23 -17.28 4.96
C GLY A 56 6.68 -16.87 4.81
N CYS A 57 7.05 -16.47 3.61
CA CYS A 57 8.40 -16.02 3.28
C CYS A 57 8.45 -14.48 3.25
N GLN A 58 9.66 -13.93 2.96
CA GLN A 58 9.86 -12.49 2.80
C GLN A 58 8.98 -11.87 1.69
N PHE A 59 8.47 -12.68 0.76
CA PHE A 59 7.62 -12.23 -0.34
C PHE A 59 6.13 -12.46 -0.09
N PHE A 60 5.75 -12.89 1.10
CA PHE A 60 4.35 -13.14 1.44
C PHE A 60 3.49 -11.92 1.13
N LYS A 61 2.37 -12.14 0.44
CA LYS A 61 1.42 -11.08 0.12
C LYS A 61 0.02 -11.51 0.58
N SER A 62 -0.56 -10.71 1.47
CA SER A 62 -1.90 -10.97 1.99
C SER A 62 -2.96 -10.83 0.91
N THR A 63 -4.06 -11.59 1.05
CA THR A 63 -5.26 -11.44 0.24
C THR A 63 -6.14 -10.28 0.69
N GLU A 64 -5.84 -9.67 1.83
CA GLU A 64 -6.62 -8.57 2.34
C GLU A 64 -6.44 -7.33 1.47
N ALA A 65 -7.56 -6.67 1.18
CA ALA A 65 -7.55 -5.42 0.45
C ALA A 65 -6.96 -4.32 1.32
N ALA A 66 -5.99 -3.58 0.77
CA ALA A 66 -5.43 -2.42 1.43
C ALA A 66 -6.16 -1.15 0.98
N THR A 67 -6.41 -0.24 1.91
CA THR A 67 -7.04 1.05 1.63
C THR A 67 -5.98 2.13 1.53
N PHE A 68 -5.85 2.72 0.34
CA PHE A 68 -4.88 3.78 0.06
C PHE A 68 -5.57 5.14 0.12
N GLY A 69 -4.90 6.12 0.74
CA GLY A 69 -5.39 7.50 0.78
C GLY A 69 -5.06 8.26 -0.49
N LYS A 70 -6.00 9.11 -0.93
CA LYS A 70 -5.87 9.92 -2.13
C LYS A 70 -6.10 11.38 -1.80
N GLY A 71 -5.03 12.16 -1.78
CA GLY A 71 -5.10 13.59 -1.47
C GLY A 71 -5.34 13.90 -0.01
N PHE A 72 -4.95 15.09 0.44
CA PHE A 72 -5.19 15.54 1.82
C PHE A 72 -5.41 17.06 1.90
N ARG A 73 -5.87 17.67 0.82
CA ARG A 73 -6.12 19.11 0.75
C ARG A 73 -7.16 19.56 1.76
N HIS A 74 -8.25 18.80 1.89
CA HIS A 74 -9.33 19.10 2.83
C HIS A 74 -8.85 19.08 4.30
N PHE A 75 -7.97 18.13 4.64
CA PHE A 75 -7.36 18.08 5.96
C PHE A 75 -6.60 19.39 6.26
N LEU A 76 -5.80 19.88 5.32
CA LEU A 76 -5.03 21.10 5.50
C LEU A 76 -5.92 22.35 5.64
N GLU A 77 -7.05 22.38 4.94
CA GLU A 77 -7.99 23.50 5.00
C GLU A 77 -8.64 23.68 6.36
N GLN A 78 -8.71 22.64 7.17
CA GLN A 78 -9.28 22.68 8.51
C GLN A 78 -8.32 23.27 9.57
N LEU A 79 -7.06 23.39 9.25
CA LEU A 79 -6.04 23.81 10.19
C LEU A 79 -5.96 25.32 10.29
N THR A 80 -5.57 25.83 11.47
CA THR A 80 -5.20 27.24 11.64
C THR A 80 -3.91 27.52 10.87
N VAL A 81 -3.60 28.79 10.61
CA VAL A 81 -2.37 29.17 9.91
C VAL A 81 -1.12 28.61 10.60
N LYS A 82 -1.09 28.67 11.93
CA LYS A 82 0.02 28.11 12.72
C LYS A 82 0.10 26.60 12.59
N GLN A 83 -1.03 25.90 12.73
CA GLN A 83 -1.09 24.43 12.57
C GLN A 83 -0.72 24.01 11.16
N TYR A 84 -1.15 24.74 10.15
CA TYR A 84 -0.81 24.48 8.75
C TYR A 84 0.70 24.44 8.53
N GLY A 85 1.42 25.45 9.05
CA GLY A 85 2.89 25.52 8.92
C GLY A 85 3.57 24.31 9.55
N ILE A 86 3.14 23.91 10.74
CA ILE A 86 3.68 22.75 11.46
C ILE A 86 3.37 21.46 10.70
N ALA A 87 2.11 21.27 10.30
CA ALA A 87 1.68 20.08 9.56
C ALA A 87 2.40 19.93 8.23
N ARG A 88 2.56 21.03 7.49
CA ARG A 88 3.27 21.03 6.21
C ARG A 88 4.73 20.60 6.37
N ALA A 89 5.41 21.05 7.41
CA ALA A 89 6.78 20.64 7.69
C ALA A 89 6.88 19.14 7.96
N VAL A 90 5.95 18.58 8.76
CA VAL A 90 5.88 17.14 9.03
C VAL A 90 5.64 16.36 7.74
N LEU A 91 4.66 16.77 6.95
CA LEU A 91 4.30 16.09 5.69
C LEU A 91 5.43 16.13 4.67
N LEU A 92 6.14 17.27 4.55
CA LEU A 92 7.28 17.38 3.66
C LEU A 92 8.39 16.38 4.02
N SER A 93 8.62 16.16 5.32
CA SER A 93 9.63 15.19 5.77
C SER A 93 9.26 13.76 5.43
N HIS A 94 7.97 13.42 5.39
CA HIS A 94 7.49 12.09 5.03
C HIS A 94 7.45 11.83 3.52
N PHE A 95 7.39 12.87 2.71
CA PHE A 95 7.22 12.73 1.24
C PHE A 95 8.46 13.08 0.43
N ASN A 96 9.62 13.23 1.06
CA ASN A 96 10.90 13.45 0.38
C ASN A 96 10.94 14.65 -0.57
N GLY A 97 10.38 15.79 -0.12
CA GLY A 97 10.49 17.05 -0.83
C GLY A 97 9.21 17.56 -1.45
N ARG A 98 9.28 18.77 -1.99
CA ARG A 98 8.11 19.51 -2.48
C ARG A 98 7.42 18.86 -3.67
N SER A 99 8.17 18.26 -4.58
CA SER A 99 7.63 17.63 -5.78
C SER A 99 6.76 16.44 -5.41
N GLN A 100 7.26 15.55 -4.55
CA GLN A 100 6.51 14.40 -4.07
C GLN A 100 5.33 14.82 -3.20
N TYR A 101 5.55 15.78 -2.31
CA TYR A 101 4.48 16.36 -1.49
C TYR A 101 3.30 16.83 -2.35
N SER A 102 3.58 17.58 -3.42
CA SER A 102 2.54 18.07 -4.33
C SER A 102 1.76 16.94 -4.99
N ARG A 103 2.44 15.88 -5.40
CA ARG A 103 1.79 14.71 -6.03
C ARG A 103 0.87 13.98 -5.05
N TYR A 104 1.31 13.78 -3.82
CA TYR A 104 0.47 13.16 -2.78
C TYR A 104 -0.71 14.04 -2.40
N LEU A 105 -0.47 15.35 -2.27
CA LEU A 105 -1.51 16.34 -1.96
C LEU A 105 -2.63 16.34 -2.99
N ASN A 106 -2.27 16.26 -4.26
CA ASN A 106 -3.22 16.31 -5.38
C ASN A 106 -3.80 14.94 -5.77
N GLY A 107 -3.44 13.89 -5.04
CA GLY A 107 -3.97 12.55 -5.28
C GLY A 107 -3.39 11.83 -6.48
N ILE A 108 -2.29 12.33 -7.06
CA ILE A 108 -1.58 11.67 -8.17
C ILE A 108 -0.88 10.41 -7.67
N LEU A 109 -0.29 10.48 -6.48
CA LEU A 109 0.29 9.33 -5.79
C LEU A 109 -0.58 8.97 -4.59
N LEU A 110 -0.73 7.67 -4.34
CA LEU A 110 -1.55 7.16 -3.27
C LEU A 110 -0.72 6.94 -1.99
N ILE A 111 -1.33 7.23 -0.84
CA ILE A 111 -0.71 7.05 0.47
C ILE A 111 -1.04 5.65 0.97
N SER A 112 0.00 4.84 1.23
CA SER A 112 -0.17 3.49 1.78
C SER A 112 -0.74 3.53 3.20
N PRO A 113 -1.41 2.46 3.65
CA PRO A 113 -1.92 2.40 5.03
C PRO A 113 -0.85 2.62 6.09
N ASP A 114 0.35 2.06 5.90
CA ASP A 114 1.47 2.23 6.83
C ASP A 114 1.94 3.68 6.90
N ARG A 115 2.11 4.31 5.74
CA ARG A 115 2.50 5.72 5.68
C ARG A 115 1.45 6.62 6.30
N HIS A 116 0.18 6.36 6.04
CA HIS A 116 -0.95 7.07 6.64
C HIS A 116 -0.89 6.99 8.17
N LYS A 117 -0.65 5.81 8.71
CA LYS A 117 -0.53 5.57 10.14
C LYS A 117 0.66 6.35 10.75
N HIS A 118 1.81 6.32 10.10
CA HIS A 118 3.01 7.05 10.56
C HIS A 118 2.79 8.56 10.52
N ILE A 119 2.17 9.07 9.47
CA ILE A 119 1.84 10.51 9.35
C ILE A 119 0.87 10.93 10.45
N ALA A 120 -0.18 10.16 10.69
CA ALA A 120 -1.16 10.46 11.72
C ALA A 120 -0.50 10.53 13.11
N ALA A 121 0.38 9.57 13.42
CA ALA A 121 1.12 9.57 14.68
C ALA A 121 2.06 10.77 14.80
N ALA A 122 2.78 11.12 13.72
CA ALA A 122 3.69 12.25 13.71
C ALA A 122 2.96 13.59 13.91
N LEU A 123 1.81 13.77 13.29
CA LEU A 123 0.99 14.97 13.45
C LEU A 123 0.48 15.12 14.88
N LYS A 124 0.04 14.04 15.51
CA LYS A 124 -0.38 14.06 16.91
C LYS A 124 0.78 14.39 17.84
N SER A 125 1.97 13.91 17.54
CA SER A 125 3.16 14.18 18.36
C SER A 125 3.58 15.66 18.37
N VAL A 126 3.22 16.42 17.35
CA VAL A 126 3.49 17.87 17.28
C VAL A 126 2.30 18.72 17.70
N GLY A 127 1.25 18.12 18.24
CA GLY A 127 0.12 18.84 18.83
C GLY A 127 -1.02 19.16 17.86
N ILE A 128 -1.10 18.49 16.73
CA ILE A 128 -2.23 18.64 15.81
C ILE A 128 -3.38 17.74 16.30
N ASP A 129 -4.48 18.35 16.71
CA ASP A 129 -5.66 17.65 17.26
C ASP A 129 -6.54 17.02 16.21
N HIS A 130 -6.47 17.49 14.98
CA HIS A 130 -7.26 16.96 13.87
C HIS A 130 -6.73 15.61 13.41
N ASP A 131 -7.62 14.67 13.18
CA ASP A 131 -7.26 13.38 12.60
C ASP A 131 -6.83 13.56 11.14
N PHE A 132 -5.75 12.88 10.76
CA PHE A 132 -5.30 12.87 9.37
C PHE A 132 -6.24 12.02 8.54
N VAL A 133 -7.04 12.67 7.70
CA VAL A 133 -8.02 12.03 6.83
C VAL A 133 -7.76 12.48 5.40
N CYS A 134 -7.73 11.54 4.48
CA CYS A 134 -7.54 11.84 3.06
C CYS A 134 -8.84 12.29 2.40
N ASP A 135 -8.72 13.01 1.29
CA ASP A 135 -9.88 13.50 0.53
C ASP A 135 -10.73 12.36 0.00
N ASP A 136 -10.08 11.26 -0.39
CA ASP A 136 -10.75 10.05 -0.87
C ASP A 136 -9.89 8.84 -0.52
N TYR A 137 -10.47 7.66 -0.62
CA TYR A 137 -9.80 6.39 -0.36
C TYR A 137 -10.06 5.40 -1.47
N VAL A 138 -9.01 4.69 -1.88
CA VAL A 138 -9.07 3.68 -2.93
C VAL A 138 -8.66 2.34 -2.33
N THR A 139 -9.49 1.32 -2.52
CA THR A 139 -9.19 -0.04 -2.07
C THR A 139 -8.49 -0.79 -3.18
N SER A 140 -7.33 -1.41 -2.84
CA SER A 140 -6.52 -2.18 -3.78
C SER A 140 -5.92 -3.38 -3.08
N ILE A 141 -5.72 -4.42 -3.85
CA ILE A 141 -5.05 -5.65 -3.38
C ILE A 141 -3.57 -5.60 -3.77
#